data_ad09beff38ae4c0220333231ff857911
#
_entry.id   ad09beff38ae4c0220333231ff857911
#
_cell.length_a   1.000
_cell.length_b   1.000
_cell.length_c   1.000
_cell.angle_alpha   90.00
_cell.angle_beta   90.00
_cell.angle_gamma   90.00
#
_symmetry.space_group_name_H-M   'P 1'
#
loop_
_entity.id
_entity.type
_entity.pdbx_description
1 polymer ?
#
loop_
_entity_poly.entity_id
_entity_poly.type
_entity_poly.pdbx_seq_one_letter_code
_entity_poly.pdbx_strand_id
1 'polypeptide(L)'
;MSIRYSRSIFAASALIFAAASGQQLFAHGNVTPQAVDTSALPDIGEAWLKENPYHGNAKAIEIGKSGYNQNCARCHGLEAISGGIAPDLRYLELGASGDEWFIERFQHGSSHDGKVYMPPFGDVLGQKAGWAIRAWLETQHTDE
;
A
#
# COMPACT_ATOMS: atom_id res chain seq x y z
N MET A 1 73.81 36.78 -30.31
CA MET A 1 72.77 37.44 -29.48
C MET A 1 71.51 36.64 -29.61
N SER A 2 71.27 35.68 -28.66
CA SER A 2 70.20 34.67 -28.74
C SER A 2 69.15 35.03 -27.74
N ILE A 3 67.98 35.33 -28.23
CA ILE A 3 66.76 35.60 -27.39
C ILE A 3 66.01 34.28 -27.18
N ARG A 4 65.99 33.83 -25.94
CA ARG A 4 65.23 32.66 -25.55
C ARG A 4 63.79 33.09 -25.14
N TYR A 5 62.79 32.66 -25.92
CA TYR A 5 61.41 32.80 -25.55
C TYR A 5 60.97 31.67 -24.55
N SER A 6 60.69 32.08 -23.34
CA SER A 6 60.12 31.24 -22.35
C SER A 6 58.59 31.07 -22.64
N ARG A 7 58.15 29.83 -22.88
CA ARG A 7 56.72 29.50 -23.06
C ARG A 7 56.18 29.17 -21.72
N SER A 8 55.42 30.12 -21.16
CA SER A 8 54.58 29.87 -19.96
C SER A 8 53.37 29.06 -20.36
N ILE A 9 53.29 27.84 -19.86
CA ILE A 9 52.12 26.97 -20.02
C ILE A 9 51.16 27.31 -18.88
N PHE A 10 50.05 27.99 -19.19
CA PHE A 10 48.92 28.14 -18.26
C PHE A 10 48.12 26.84 -18.24
N ALA A 11 48.27 26.08 -17.17
CA ALA A 11 47.38 24.95 -16.89
C ALA A 11 46.04 25.49 -16.39
N ALA A 12 45.02 25.42 -17.24
CA ALA A 12 43.65 25.70 -16.86
C ALA A 12 43.09 24.48 -16.14
N SER A 13 42.98 24.54 -14.80
CA SER A 13 42.28 23.53 -13.99
C SER A 13 40.78 23.72 -14.12
N ALA A 14 40.13 22.88 -14.93
CA ALA A 14 38.66 22.80 -15.00
C ALA A 14 38.16 22.09 -13.76
N LEU A 15 37.55 22.84 -12.83
CA LEU A 15 36.77 22.32 -11.71
C LEU A 15 35.46 21.77 -12.25
N ILE A 16 35.37 20.44 -12.35
CA ILE A 16 34.11 19.75 -12.64
C ILE A 16 33.31 19.73 -11.34
N PHE A 17 32.31 20.61 -11.23
CA PHE A 17 31.28 20.54 -10.22
C PHE A 17 30.36 19.37 -10.60
N ALA A 18 30.55 18.21 -9.97
CA ALA A 18 29.59 17.14 -10.01
C ALA A 18 28.35 17.57 -9.21
N ALA A 19 27.31 17.99 -9.91
CA ALA A 19 25.98 18.18 -9.30
C ALA A 19 25.46 16.80 -8.85
N ALA A 20 25.66 16.49 -7.58
CA ALA A 20 24.98 15.37 -6.94
C ALA A 20 23.50 15.73 -6.86
N SER A 21 22.71 15.31 -7.85
CA SER A 21 21.26 15.30 -7.79
C SER A 21 20.86 14.35 -6.66
N GLY A 22 20.63 14.91 -5.48
CA GLY A 22 20.07 14.21 -4.34
C GLY A 22 18.70 13.65 -4.74
N GLN A 23 18.64 12.35 -5.04
CA GLN A 23 17.38 11.66 -5.13
C GLN A 23 16.81 11.65 -3.72
N GLN A 24 15.74 12.43 -3.53
CA GLN A 24 14.95 12.36 -2.31
C GLN A 24 14.28 10.99 -2.28
N LEU A 25 14.86 10.10 -1.51
CA LEU A 25 14.22 8.84 -1.15
C LEU A 25 13.00 9.19 -0.29
N PHE A 26 11.83 9.24 -0.92
CA PHE A 26 10.57 9.30 -0.19
C PHE A 26 10.43 7.97 0.56
N ALA A 27 10.79 7.95 1.82
CA ALA A 27 10.69 6.79 2.71
C ALA A 27 9.23 6.40 3.01
N HIS A 28 8.27 7.21 2.59
CA HIS A 28 6.84 6.87 2.60
C HIS A 28 6.51 6.28 1.23
N GLY A 29 6.72 4.98 1.10
CA GLY A 29 6.54 4.27 -0.15
C GLY A 29 5.12 4.46 -0.69
N ASN A 30 5.06 5.07 -1.86
CA ASN A 30 3.86 5.08 -2.69
C ASN A 30 3.47 3.62 -2.92
N VAL A 31 2.43 3.14 -2.22
CA VAL A 31 1.91 1.79 -2.42
C VAL A 31 1.17 1.81 -3.74
N THR A 32 1.77 1.24 -4.78
CA THR A 32 1.05 1.00 -6.03
C THR A 32 0.19 -0.23 -5.81
N PRO A 33 -1.15 -0.11 -5.80
CA PRO A 33 -2.04 -1.25 -5.60
C PRO A 33 -1.82 -2.32 -6.67
N GLN A 34 -1.77 -3.57 -6.23
CA GLN A 34 -1.64 -4.74 -7.10
C GLN A 34 -3.00 -5.34 -7.37
N ALA A 35 -3.36 -5.52 -8.64
CA ALA A 35 -4.63 -6.10 -9.01
C ALA A 35 -4.85 -7.47 -8.36
N VAL A 36 -6.08 -7.71 -7.92
CA VAL A 36 -6.52 -8.97 -7.32
C VAL A 36 -7.49 -9.64 -8.29
N ASP A 37 -7.17 -10.86 -8.73
CA ASP A 37 -8.10 -11.63 -9.57
C ASP A 37 -9.27 -12.15 -8.73
N THR A 38 -10.44 -11.58 -8.99
CA THR A 38 -11.70 -11.93 -8.32
C THR A 38 -12.69 -12.65 -9.26
N SER A 39 -12.24 -13.11 -10.43
CA SER A 39 -13.09 -13.74 -11.44
C SER A 39 -13.80 -15.01 -10.96
N ALA A 40 -13.18 -15.72 -10.00
CA ALA A 40 -13.74 -16.92 -9.40
C ALA A 40 -14.79 -16.65 -8.30
N LEU A 41 -15.02 -15.39 -7.94
CA LEU A 41 -16.01 -15.03 -6.91
C LEU A 41 -17.36 -14.72 -7.53
N PRO A 42 -18.46 -15.02 -6.83
CA PRO A 42 -19.79 -14.60 -7.24
C PRO A 42 -19.85 -13.10 -7.53
N ASP A 43 -20.71 -12.73 -8.47
CA ASP A 43 -21.00 -11.32 -8.71
C ASP A 43 -21.86 -10.75 -7.57
N ILE A 44 -21.51 -9.53 -7.16
CA ILE A 44 -22.20 -8.82 -6.08
C ILE A 44 -22.73 -7.44 -6.52
N GLY A 45 -22.71 -7.21 -7.85
CA GLY A 45 -23.16 -5.95 -8.44
C GLY A 45 -22.13 -4.81 -8.28
N GLU A 46 -22.50 -3.63 -8.79
CA GLU A 46 -21.63 -2.46 -8.79
C GLU A 46 -21.77 -1.59 -7.54
N ALA A 47 -22.95 -1.59 -6.93
CA ALA A 47 -23.20 -0.80 -5.72
C ALA A 47 -22.45 -1.39 -4.53
N TRP A 48 -21.75 -0.54 -3.78
CA TRP A 48 -21.03 -0.96 -2.59
C TRP A 48 -21.99 -1.49 -1.52
N LEU A 49 -21.74 -2.72 -1.10
CA LEU A 49 -22.45 -3.35 -0.01
C LEU A 49 -21.91 -2.85 1.33
N LYS A 50 -22.73 -2.95 2.38
CA LYS A 50 -22.37 -2.55 3.74
C LYS A 50 -21.87 -3.71 4.60
N GLU A 51 -22.22 -4.93 4.22
CA GLU A 51 -21.87 -6.15 4.91
C GLU A 51 -21.15 -7.10 3.95
N ASN A 52 -20.26 -7.92 4.48
CA ASN A 52 -19.45 -8.84 3.70
C ASN A 52 -20.28 -9.98 3.08
N PRO A 53 -20.51 -9.99 1.76
CA PRO A 53 -21.27 -11.04 1.10
C PRO A 53 -20.52 -12.37 0.99
N TYR A 54 -19.21 -12.35 1.30
CA TYR A 54 -18.32 -13.50 1.20
C TYR A 54 -17.95 -14.08 2.57
N HIS A 55 -18.66 -13.71 3.63
CA HIS A 55 -18.43 -14.25 4.96
C HIS A 55 -18.37 -15.80 4.93
N GLY A 56 -17.28 -16.38 5.45
CA GLY A 56 -17.07 -17.83 5.47
C GLY A 56 -16.84 -18.50 4.11
N ASN A 57 -16.81 -17.76 3.02
CA ASN A 57 -16.55 -18.32 1.69
C ASN A 57 -15.07 -18.69 1.52
N ALA A 58 -14.78 -19.99 1.42
CA ALA A 58 -13.41 -20.51 1.34
C ALA A 58 -12.60 -19.94 0.17
N LYS A 59 -13.25 -19.74 -1.01
CA LYS A 59 -12.56 -19.18 -2.18
C LYS A 59 -12.25 -17.69 -2.00
N ALA A 60 -13.16 -16.95 -1.39
CA ALA A 60 -12.93 -15.54 -1.05
C ALA A 60 -11.80 -15.41 -0.02
N ILE A 61 -11.76 -16.28 1.00
CA ILE A 61 -10.69 -16.30 1.99
C ILE A 61 -9.32 -16.53 1.32
N GLU A 62 -9.21 -17.49 0.40
CA GLU A 62 -7.97 -17.77 -0.36
C GLU A 62 -7.53 -16.55 -1.17
N ILE A 63 -8.44 -15.95 -1.95
CA ILE A 63 -8.18 -14.77 -2.77
C ILE A 63 -7.86 -13.57 -1.88
N GLY A 64 -8.59 -13.41 -0.78
CA GLY A 64 -8.39 -12.34 0.20
C GLY A 64 -7.03 -12.40 0.87
N LYS A 65 -6.55 -13.59 1.24
CA LYS A 65 -5.18 -13.78 1.76
C LYS A 65 -4.14 -13.28 0.77
N SER A 66 -4.27 -13.65 -0.50
CA SER A 66 -3.37 -13.20 -1.56
C SER A 66 -3.43 -11.67 -1.75
N GLY A 67 -4.65 -11.11 -1.84
CA GLY A 67 -4.88 -9.68 -1.98
C GLY A 67 -4.33 -8.87 -0.82
N TYR A 68 -4.53 -9.35 0.40
CA TYR A 68 -3.98 -8.75 1.62
C TYR A 68 -2.44 -8.72 1.59
N ASN A 69 -1.80 -9.83 1.30
CA ASN A 69 -0.35 -9.92 1.28
C ASN A 69 0.28 -8.99 0.23
N GLN A 70 -0.38 -8.77 -0.90
CA GLN A 70 0.10 -7.91 -1.96
C GLN A 70 -0.11 -6.41 -1.66
N ASN A 71 -1.18 -6.05 -0.96
CA ASN A 71 -1.61 -4.66 -0.86
C ASN A 71 -1.57 -4.08 0.57
N CYS A 72 -1.72 -4.91 1.60
CA CYS A 72 -1.95 -4.46 2.98
C CYS A 72 -0.80 -4.82 3.93
N ALA A 73 -0.20 -6.00 3.76
CA ALA A 73 0.77 -6.56 4.69
C ALA A 73 2.02 -5.69 4.89
N ARG A 74 2.37 -4.87 3.91
CA ARG A 74 3.50 -3.94 4.02
C ARG A 74 3.37 -2.97 5.19
N CYS A 75 2.16 -2.54 5.52
CA CYS A 75 1.87 -1.61 6.60
C CYS A 75 1.25 -2.31 7.82
N HIS A 76 0.31 -3.25 7.57
CA HIS A 76 -0.44 -3.92 8.62
C HIS A 76 0.22 -5.23 9.12
N GLY A 77 1.37 -5.61 8.53
CA GLY A 77 2.12 -6.80 8.91
C GLY A 77 1.59 -8.09 8.27
N LEU A 78 2.44 -9.12 8.28
CA LEU A 78 2.06 -10.46 7.86
C LEU A 78 1.05 -11.04 8.86
N GLU A 79 0.13 -11.87 8.38
CA GLU A 79 -0.95 -12.47 9.18
C GLU A 79 -1.78 -11.43 9.94
N ALA A 80 -1.85 -10.18 9.43
CA ALA A 80 -2.51 -9.01 10.02
C ALA A 80 -1.94 -8.58 11.39
N ILE A 81 -0.77 -9.09 11.77
CA ILE A 81 -0.06 -8.77 13.01
C ILE A 81 0.75 -7.50 12.80
N SER A 82 0.33 -6.40 13.41
CA SER A 82 0.97 -5.10 13.21
C SER A 82 2.38 -5.04 13.76
N GLY A 83 3.30 -4.45 12.96
CA GLY A 83 4.63 -4.04 13.42
C GLY A 83 4.68 -2.60 13.96
N GLY A 84 3.54 -1.95 14.21
CA GLY A 84 3.44 -0.58 14.75
C GLY A 84 3.37 0.54 13.73
N ILE A 85 3.44 0.25 12.41
CA ILE A 85 3.30 1.26 11.34
C ILE A 85 1.83 1.63 11.14
N ALA A 86 0.94 0.62 11.18
CA ALA A 86 -0.50 0.74 11.01
C ALA A 86 -1.21 -0.09 12.09
N PRO A 87 -2.53 0.08 12.29
CA PRO A 87 -3.27 -0.72 13.26
C PRO A 87 -3.18 -2.22 12.99
N ASP A 88 -3.22 -3.02 14.05
CA ASP A 88 -3.36 -4.47 13.98
C ASP A 88 -4.80 -4.82 13.59
N LEU A 89 -4.97 -5.47 12.44
CA LEU A 89 -6.28 -5.73 11.87
C LEU A 89 -6.96 -6.98 12.43
N ARG A 90 -6.28 -7.73 13.30
CA ARG A 90 -6.89 -8.87 14.00
C ARG A 90 -7.94 -8.44 15.02
N TYR A 91 -7.83 -7.20 15.51
CA TYR A 91 -8.78 -6.61 16.46
C TYR A 91 -10.00 -5.96 15.80
N LEU A 92 -10.15 -6.06 14.47
CA LEU A 92 -11.38 -5.63 13.84
C LEU A 92 -12.54 -6.49 14.32
N GLU A 93 -13.63 -5.83 14.76
CA GLU A 93 -14.84 -6.52 15.17
C GLU A 93 -15.38 -7.42 14.05
N LEU A 94 -15.99 -8.53 14.42
CA LEU A 94 -16.72 -9.40 13.49
C LEU A 94 -18.12 -8.83 13.21
N GLY A 95 -18.67 -9.20 12.06
CA GLY A 95 -20.02 -8.81 11.67
C GLY A 95 -20.14 -7.37 11.18
N ALA A 96 -21.37 -6.84 11.15
CA ALA A 96 -21.74 -5.61 10.44
C ALA A 96 -20.94 -4.38 10.85
N SER A 97 -20.64 -4.17 12.14
CA SER A 97 -19.87 -3.02 12.60
C SER A 97 -18.42 -3.05 12.08
N GLY A 98 -17.78 -4.20 12.12
CA GLY A 98 -16.43 -4.38 11.58
C GLY A 98 -16.41 -4.29 10.06
N ASP A 99 -17.43 -4.76 9.38
CA ASP A 99 -17.58 -4.66 7.93
C ASP A 99 -17.74 -3.22 7.47
N GLU A 100 -18.61 -2.45 8.13
CA GLU A 100 -18.80 -1.03 7.83
C GLU A 100 -17.52 -0.24 8.03
N TRP A 101 -16.83 -0.45 9.15
CA TRP A 101 -15.56 0.20 9.43
C TRP A 101 -14.49 -0.16 8.41
N PHE A 102 -14.38 -1.45 8.06
CA PHE A 102 -13.38 -1.93 7.10
C PHE A 102 -13.61 -1.35 5.71
N ILE A 103 -14.86 -1.45 5.20
CA ILE A 103 -15.14 -1.05 3.82
C ILE A 103 -15.01 0.46 3.61
N GLU A 104 -15.36 1.25 4.61
CA GLU A 104 -15.15 2.70 4.59
C GLU A 104 -13.65 3.04 4.46
N ARG A 105 -12.79 2.40 5.24
CA ARG A 105 -11.34 2.59 5.17
C ARG A 105 -10.74 2.05 3.88
N PHE A 106 -11.24 0.95 3.38
CA PHE A 106 -10.81 0.38 2.11
C PHE A 106 -11.15 1.30 0.93
N GLN A 107 -12.35 1.86 0.92
CA GLN A 107 -12.79 2.76 -0.14
C GLN A 107 -12.02 4.09 -0.12
N HIS A 108 -11.96 4.74 1.02
CA HIS A 108 -11.55 6.14 1.12
C HIS A 108 -10.18 6.36 1.74
N GLY A 109 -9.58 5.30 2.28
CA GLY A 109 -8.31 5.42 2.97
C GLY A 109 -8.41 6.14 4.32
N SER A 110 -7.31 6.73 4.76
CA SER A 110 -7.26 7.52 5.98
C SER A 110 -6.30 8.69 5.82
N SER A 111 -6.76 9.88 6.13
CA SER A 111 -5.95 11.11 6.12
C SER A 111 -6.16 11.88 7.41
N HIS A 112 -5.11 12.51 7.93
CA HIS A 112 -5.15 13.37 9.08
C HIS A 112 -4.21 14.56 8.87
N ASP A 113 -4.66 15.78 9.16
CA ASP A 113 -3.90 17.02 8.96
C ASP A 113 -3.29 17.16 7.56
N GLY A 114 -4.05 16.76 6.52
CA GLY A 114 -3.61 16.83 5.12
C GLY A 114 -2.57 15.78 4.72
N LYS A 115 -2.22 14.87 5.63
CA LYS A 115 -1.29 13.77 5.38
C LYS A 115 -2.05 12.45 5.22
N VAL A 116 -1.76 11.73 4.13
CA VAL A 116 -2.33 10.42 3.87
C VAL A 116 -1.56 9.36 4.68
N TYR A 117 -2.27 8.61 5.52
CA TYR A 117 -1.75 7.48 6.29
C TYR A 117 -2.08 6.14 5.63
N MET A 118 -3.27 6.02 5.07
CA MET A 118 -3.69 4.86 4.28
C MET A 118 -4.25 5.37 2.95
N PRO A 119 -3.72 4.95 1.80
CA PRO A 119 -4.31 5.32 0.51
C PRO A 119 -5.67 4.65 0.30
N PRO A 120 -6.55 5.23 -0.52
CA PRO A 120 -7.79 4.58 -0.93
C PRO A 120 -7.49 3.41 -1.89
N PHE A 121 -8.19 2.30 -1.72
CA PHE A 121 -8.05 1.11 -2.56
C PHE A 121 -9.31 0.81 -3.38
N GLY A 122 -10.45 1.41 -3.02
CA GLY A 122 -11.75 1.08 -3.59
C GLY A 122 -11.80 1.15 -5.11
N ASP A 123 -11.37 2.27 -5.68
CA ASP A 123 -11.42 2.51 -7.13
C ASP A 123 -10.46 1.61 -7.93
N VAL A 124 -9.38 1.15 -7.30
CA VAL A 124 -8.34 0.36 -7.99
C VAL A 124 -8.60 -1.14 -7.87
N LEU A 125 -9.00 -1.61 -6.71
CA LEU A 125 -9.19 -3.04 -6.44
C LEU A 125 -10.65 -3.49 -6.57
N GLY A 126 -11.60 -2.58 -6.39
CA GLY A 126 -13.02 -2.86 -6.42
C GLY A 126 -13.54 -3.58 -5.18
N GLN A 127 -14.88 -3.61 -5.03
CA GLN A 127 -15.51 -4.16 -3.84
C GLN A 127 -15.32 -5.68 -3.67
N LYS A 128 -15.27 -6.46 -4.77
CA LYS A 128 -15.04 -7.90 -4.67
C LYS A 128 -13.72 -8.24 -4.00
N ALA A 129 -12.65 -7.51 -4.35
CA ALA A 129 -11.35 -7.67 -3.71
C ALA A 129 -11.37 -7.22 -2.24
N GLY A 130 -12.01 -6.08 -1.95
CA GLY A 130 -12.18 -5.60 -0.58
C GLY A 130 -12.88 -6.62 0.31
N TRP A 131 -14.01 -7.15 -0.12
CA TRP A 131 -14.76 -8.14 0.62
C TRP A 131 -14.05 -9.48 0.76
N ALA A 132 -13.29 -9.90 -0.26
CA ALA A 132 -12.43 -11.08 -0.15
C ALA A 132 -11.34 -10.89 0.92
N ILE A 133 -10.67 -9.73 0.93
CA ILE A 133 -9.68 -9.39 1.96
C ILE A 133 -10.34 -9.38 3.35
N ARG A 134 -11.54 -8.81 3.48
CA ARG A 134 -12.28 -8.81 4.74
C ARG A 134 -12.61 -10.24 5.20
N ALA A 135 -13.07 -11.12 4.29
CA ALA A 135 -13.36 -12.52 4.61
C ALA A 135 -12.12 -13.26 5.14
N TRP A 136 -10.92 -12.94 4.62
CA TRP A 136 -9.69 -13.49 5.17
C TRP A 136 -9.35 -12.87 6.53
N LEU A 137 -9.49 -11.57 6.73
CA LEU A 137 -9.24 -10.90 8.01
C LEU A 137 -10.10 -11.46 9.14
N GLU A 138 -11.36 -11.82 8.85
CA GLU A 138 -12.25 -12.48 9.83
C GLU A 138 -11.66 -13.79 10.36
N THR A 139 -10.87 -14.50 9.55
CA THR A 139 -10.18 -15.73 9.98
C THR A 139 -8.95 -15.47 10.84
N GLN A 140 -8.46 -14.23 10.88
CA GLN A 140 -7.32 -13.81 11.70
C GLN A 140 -7.77 -13.17 13.02
N HIS A 141 -9.07 -12.98 13.21
CA HIS A 141 -9.59 -12.27 14.39
C HIS A 141 -9.12 -12.90 15.71
N THR A 142 -8.84 -12.04 16.68
CA THR A 142 -8.50 -12.43 18.05
C THR A 142 -9.04 -11.40 19.04
N ASP A 143 -9.48 -11.88 20.18
CA ASP A 143 -9.92 -11.06 21.32
C ASP A 143 -8.79 -10.81 22.34
N GLU A 144 -7.55 -11.33 22.07
CA GLU A 144 -6.40 -11.28 22.97
C GLU A 144 -5.39 -10.17 22.61
#